data_cc8e7b6e0aea8da97e20f4ed45abc3be
#
_entry.id   cc8e7b6e0aea8da97e20f4ed45abc3be
#
_cell.length_a   1.000
_cell.length_b   1.000
_cell.length_c   1.000
_cell.angle_alpha   90.00
_cell.angle_beta   90.00
_cell.angle_gamma   90.00
#
_symmetry.space_group_name_H-M   'P 1'
#
loop_
_entity.id
_entity.type
_entity.pdbx_description
1 polymer ?
#
loop_
_entity_poly.entity_id
_entity_poly.type
_entity_poly.pdbx_seq_one_letter_code
_entity_poly.pdbx_strand_id
1 'polypeptide(L)'
;MTRALFVFTLACAAACGVSLAHSAPNSLVKLDFLAHSVGAEILVPESELAFATAAERASESFADYLRRHLSAETPQGVAWKLEVRSIVRTTYLGHDYLSAQVEFTPPPGASASEFVLVDDAVTHEVRNHVVLVLATGATNPEVLGALQYPARRLTLRR
;
A
#
# COMPACT_ATOMS: atom_id res chain seq x y z
N MET A 1 -17.63 45.60 -60.33
CA MET A 1 -18.21 45.35 -58.99
C MET A 1 -17.77 43.98 -58.52
N THR A 2 -16.67 43.92 -57.78
CA THR A 2 -16.01 42.66 -57.34
C THR A 2 -16.20 42.53 -55.85
N ARG A 3 -17.01 41.54 -55.41
CA ARG A 3 -17.24 41.23 -54.00
C ARG A 3 -16.10 40.34 -53.47
N ALA A 4 -15.30 40.87 -52.57
CA ALA A 4 -14.30 40.07 -51.85
C ALA A 4 -15.00 39.32 -50.70
N LEU A 5 -14.87 37.99 -50.73
CA LEU A 5 -15.36 37.10 -49.69
C LEU A 5 -14.24 36.89 -48.66
N PHE A 6 -14.43 37.44 -47.45
CA PHE A 6 -13.51 37.26 -46.32
C PHE A 6 -13.86 35.92 -45.63
N VAL A 7 -13.01 34.91 -45.78
CA VAL A 7 -13.10 33.65 -45.03
C VAL A 7 -12.36 33.83 -43.72
N PHE A 8 -13.12 33.88 -42.60
CA PHE A 8 -12.60 33.94 -41.25
C PHE A 8 -12.37 32.49 -40.78
N THR A 9 -11.13 32.03 -40.83
CA THR A 9 -10.73 30.73 -40.28
C THR A 9 -10.54 30.88 -38.78
N LEU A 10 -11.49 30.41 -37.97
CA LEU A 10 -11.41 30.32 -36.52
C LEU A 10 -10.54 29.14 -36.16
N ALA A 11 -9.27 29.37 -35.82
CA ALA A 11 -8.36 28.35 -35.29
C ALA A 11 -8.72 28.09 -33.82
N CYS A 12 -9.48 27.04 -33.57
CA CYS A 12 -9.70 26.51 -32.22
C CYS A 12 -8.41 25.79 -31.77
N ALA A 13 -7.54 26.50 -31.05
CA ALA A 13 -6.43 25.88 -30.33
C ALA A 13 -7.00 25.08 -29.15
N ALA A 14 -7.20 23.77 -29.35
CA ALA A 14 -7.47 22.85 -28.28
C ALA A 14 -6.23 22.78 -27.38
N ALA A 15 -6.21 23.56 -26.31
CA ALA A 15 -5.26 23.37 -25.21
C ALA A 15 -5.60 22.05 -24.54
N CYS A 16 -5.00 20.94 -25.00
CA CYS A 16 -4.92 19.71 -24.24
C CYS A 16 -4.08 19.98 -23.00
N GLY A 17 -4.75 20.42 -21.92
CA GLY A 17 -4.16 20.44 -20.59
C GLY A 17 -3.75 19.01 -20.26
N VAL A 18 -2.45 18.71 -20.25
CA VAL A 18 -1.91 17.49 -19.65
C VAL A 18 -2.26 17.59 -18.18
N SER A 19 -3.36 16.96 -17.79
CA SER A 19 -3.64 16.70 -16.39
C SER A 19 -2.51 15.79 -15.91
N LEU A 20 -1.55 16.35 -15.21
CA LEU A 20 -0.62 15.57 -14.40
C LEU A 20 -1.47 14.93 -13.31
N ALA A 21 -2.04 13.77 -13.61
CA ALA A 21 -2.61 12.92 -12.60
C ALA A 21 -1.47 12.60 -11.64
N HIS A 22 -1.43 13.28 -10.50
CA HIS A 22 -0.59 12.86 -9.40
C HIS A 22 -1.01 11.42 -9.08
N SER A 23 -0.15 10.45 -9.39
CA SER A 23 -0.39 9.09 -8.96
C SER A 23 -0.41 9.11 -7.43
N ALA A 24 -1.53 8.68 -6.85
CA ALA A 24 -1.62 8.54 -5.39
C ALA A 24 -0.43 7.68 -4.90
N PRO A 25 0.20 8.06 -3.79
CA PRO A 25 1.33 7.30 -3.28
C PRO A 25 0.89 5.91 -2.83
N ASN A 26 1.67 4.89 -3.16
CA ASN A 26 1.40 3.50 -2.79
C ASN A 26 1.76 3.24 -1.32
N SER A 27 1.07 2.30 -0.67
CA SER A 27 1.57 1.68 0.55
C SER A 27 2.70 0.70 0.23
N LEU A 28 3.61 0.50 1.19
CA LEU A 28 4.72 -0.44 1.06
C LEU A 28 4.72 -1.40 2.24
N VAL A 29 4.87 -2.68 1.97
CA VAL A 29 5.16 -3.73 2.95
C VAL A 29 6.54 -4.27 2.63
N LYS A 30 7.54 -3.92 3.44
CA LYS A 30 8.92 -4.36 3.26
C LYS A 30 9.20 -5.49 4.26
N LEU A 31 9.32 -6.70 3.76
CA LEU A 31 9.48 -7.92 4.55
C LEU A 31 10.96 -8.27 4.77
N ASP A 32 11.29 -8.62 6.01
CA ASP A 32 12.55 -9.22 6.40
C ASP A 32 12.29 -10.61 6.96
N PHE A 33 12.73 -11.63 6.23
CA PHE A 33 12.52 -13.03 6.58
C PHE A 33 13.59 -13.48 7.59
N LEU A 34 13.21 -13.61 8.85
CA LEU A 34 14.07 -14.12 9.92
C LEU A 34 13.94 -15.64 10.05
N ALA A 35 14.78 -16.26 10.89
CA ALA A 35 14.78 -17.72 11.05
C ALA A 35 13.45 -18.29 11.57
N HIS A 36 12.74 -17.53 12.43
CA HIS A 36 11.54 -18.02 13.14
C HIS A 36 10.36 -17.04 13.10
N SER A 37 10.51 -15.91 12.42
CA SER A 37 9.49 -14.87 12.28
C SER A 37 9.70 -14.09 10.98
N VAL A 38 8.78 -13.21 10.67
CA VAL A 38 8.92 -12.24 9.57
C VAL A 38 8.77 -10.85 10.16
N GLY A 39 9.86 -10.06 10.10
CA GLY A 39 9.80 -8.64 10.36
C GLY A 39 9.20 -7.90 9.17
N ALA A 40 8.52 -6.79 9.41
CA ALA A 40 8.08 -5.93 8.33
C ALA A 40 8.11 -4.44 8.71
N GLU A 41 8.49 -3.61 7.76
CA GLU A 41 8.21 -2.18 7.79
C GLU A 41 6.99 -1.91 6.91
N ILE A 42 5.93 -1.37 7.52
CA ILE A 42 4.68 -1.02 6.85
C ILE A 42 4.64 0.50 6.70
N LEU A 43 4.66 1.00 5.46
CA LEU A 43 4.51 2.42 5.17
C LEU A 43 3.15 2.67 4.55
N VAL A 44 2.34 3.49 5.21
CA VAL A 44 1.02 3.91 4.72
C VAL A 44 1.02 5.43 4.51
N PRO A 45 0.69 5.93 3.30
CA PRO A 45 0.62 7.36 3.06
C PRO A 45 -0.45 8.01 3.94
N GLU A 46 -0.09 9.10 4.64
CA GLU A 46 -1.04 9.78 5.55
C GLU A 46 -2.28 10.31 4.81
N SER A 47 -2.11 10.77 3.58
CA SER A 47 -3.24 11.22 2.74
C SER A 47 -4.25 10.11 2.48
N GLU A 48 -3.77 8.92 2.07
CA GLU A 48 -4.61 7.78 1.76
C GLU A 48 -5.27 7.19 3.02
N LEU A 49 -4.51 7.13 4.12
CA LEU A 49 -5.02 6.71 5.41
C LEU A 49 -6.15 7.62 5.90
N ALA A 50 -6.02 8.95 5.71
CA ALA A 50 -7.05 9.89 6.09
C ALA A 50 -8.38 9.64 5.34
N PHE A 51 -8.33 9.25 4.06
CA PHE A 51 -9.52 8.84 3.31
C PHE A 51 -10.08 7.52 3.82
N ALA A 52 -9.23 6.52 4.06
CA ALA A 52 -9.65 5.20 4.50
C ALA A 52 -10.30 5.23 5.89
N THR A 53 -9.85 6.12 6.78
CA THR A 53 -10.34 6.23 8.15
C THR A 53 -11.44 7.28 8.34
N ALA A 54 -11.78 8.05 7.30
CA ALA A 54 -12.78 9.13 7.40
C ALA A 54 -14.17 8.64 7.86
N ALA A 55 -14.55 7.42 7.49
CA ALA A 55 -15.82 6.78 7.89
C ALA A 55 -15.67 5.93 9.16
N GLU A 56 -14.45 5.73 9.65
CA GLU A 56 -14.15 4.89 10.80
C GLU A 56 -14.02 5.71 12.11
N ARG A 57 -13.66 5.02 13.19
CA ARG A 57 -13.57 5.66 14.52
C ARG A 57 -12.43 6.67 14.57
N ALA A 58 -12.74 7.94 14.60
CA ALA A 58 -11.79 9.05 14.65
C ALA A 58 -10.78 9.01 15.84
N SER A 59 -10.92 8.06 16.77
CA SER A 59 -10.09 7.91 17.96
C SER A 59 -9.24 6.64 17.95
N GLU A 60 -9.26 5.86 16.87
CA GLU A 60 -8.48 4.63 16.80
C GLU A 60 -6.99 4.93 16.58
N SER A 61 -6.12 4.20 17.30
CA SER A 61 -4.68 4.29 17.05
C SER A 61 -4.31 3.61 15.73
N PHE A 62 -3.24 4.08 15.07
CA PHE A 62 -2.74 3.43 13.86
C PHE A 62 -2.32 1.96 14.11
N ALA A 63 -1.86 1.63 15.32
CA ALA A 63 -1.56 0.25 15.69
C ALA A 63 -2.82 -0.64 15.70
N ASP A 64 -3.94 -0.15 16.21
CA ASP A 64 -5.20 -0.91 16.24
C ASP A 64 -5.82 -1.00 14.84
N TYR A 65 -5.72 0.06 14.06
CA TYR A 65 -6.07 0.06 12.65
C TYR A 65 -5.30 -1.04 11.89
N LEU A 66 -3.96 -1.09 12.03
CA LEU A 66 -3.15 -2.13 11.40
C LEU A 66 -3.55 -3.55 11.85
N ARG A 67 -3.83 -3.77 13.14
CA ARG A 67 -4.26 -5.09 13.63
C ARG A 67 -5.58 -5.57 13.03
N ARG A 68 -6.43 -4.66 12.56
CA ARG A 68 -7.69 -5.02 11.89
C ARG A 68 -7.50 -5.34 10.41
N HIS A 69 -6.57 -4.66 9.75
CA HIS A 69 -6.44 -4.66 8.30
C HIS A 69 -5.22 -5.43 7.79
N LEU A 70 -4.28 -5.80 8.68
CA LEU A 70 -3.06 -6.50 8.34
C LEU A 70 -2.93 -7.76 9.16
N SER A 71 -2.68 -8.88 8.50
CA SER A 71 -2.44 -10.17 9.17
C SER A 71 -1.56 -11.06 8.29
N ALA A 72 -1.01 -12.10 8.92
CA ALA A 72 -0.40 -13.22 8.23
C ALA A 72 -1.05 -14.52 8.70
N GLU A 73 -1.08 -15.52 7.83
CA GLU A 73 -1.62 -16.84 8.15
C GLU A 73 -0.85 -17.93 7.41
N THR A 74 -0.94 -19.15 7.92
CA THR A 74 -0.41 -20.30 7.18
C THR A 74 -1.23 -20.52 5.89
N PRO A 75 -0.73 -21.29 4.90
CA PRO A 75 -1.54 -21.67 3.74
C PRO A 75 -2.87 -22.35 4.07
N GLN A 76 -2.98 -22.94 5.28
CA GLN A 76 -4.20 -23.59 5.79
C GLN A 76 -5.12 -22.61 6.52
N GLY A 77 -4.78 -21.32 6.60
CA GLY A 77 -5.58 -20.28 7.22
C GLY A 77 -5.42 -20.14 8.74
N VAL A 78 -4.36 -20.71 9.34
CA VAL A 78 -4.08 -20.50 10.77
C VAL A 78 -3.38 -19.17 10.96
N ALA A 79 -4.00 -18.27 11.73
CA ALA A 79 -3.49 -16.93 11.95
C ALA A 79 -2.14 -16.92 12.69
N TRP A 80 -1.25 -16.02 12.26
CA TRP A 80 -0.01 -15.71 12.95
C TRP A 80 -0.23 -14.62 14.00
N LYS A 81 0.64 -14.57 14.98
CA LYS A 81 0.66 -13.45 15.93
C LYS A 81 1.26 -12.23 15.23
N LEU A 82 0.53 -11.10 15.24
CA LEU A 82 1.03 -9.80 14.82
C LEU A 82 1.38 -8.96 16.05
N GLU A 83 2.59 -8.42 16.08
CA GLU A 83 3.04 -7.47 17.09
C GLU A 83 3.49 -6.17 16.43
N VAL A 84 2.88 -5.04 16.80
CA VAL A 84 3.32 -3.71 16.38
C VAL A 84 4.35 -3.20 17.40
N ARG A 85 5.59 -3.00 16.94
CA ARG A 85 6.71 -2.64 17.81
C ARG A 85 6.94 -1.15 17.94
N SER A 86 6.82 -0.42 16.83
CA SER A 86 6.99 1.04 16.83
C SER A 86 6.22 1.66 15.67
N ILE A 87 5.88 2.94 15.82
CA ILE A 87 5.24 3.75 14.79
C ILE A 87 5.95 5.11 14.76
N VAL A 88 6.34 5.55 13.58
CA VAL A 88 6.96 6.85 13.36
C VAL A 88 6.37 7.52 12.12
N ARG A 89 6.39 8.85 12.09
CA ARG A 89 6.16 9.61 10.85
C ARG A 89 7.45 9.71 10.07
N THR A 90 7.36 9.57 8.76
CA THR A 90 8.49 9.67 7.86
C THR A 90 8.07 10.28 6.53
N THR A 91 9.02 10.77 5.75
CA THR A 91 8.79 11.23 4.38
C THR A 91 9.47 10.28 3.41
N TYR A 92 8.73 9.79 2.42
CA TYR A 92 9.25 8.90 1.38
C TYR A 92 8.78 9.39 0.00
N LEU A 93 9.71 9.58 -0.93
CA LEU A 93 9.45 10.11 -2.28
C LEU A 93 8.61 11.41 -2.28
N GLY A 94 8.81 12.29 -1.28
CA GLY A 94 8.13 13.58 -1.18
C GLY A 94 6.71 13.52 -0.59
N HIS A 95 6.27 12.37 -0.09
CA HIS A 95 4.98 12.19 0.59
C HIS A 95 5.18 11.82 2.06
N ASP A 96 4.24 12.22 2.91
CA ASP A 96 4.24 11.88 4.32
C ASP A 96 3.59 10.51 4.55
N TYR A 97 4.25 9.70 5.37
CA TYR A 97 3.86 8.34 5.70
C TYR A 97 3.84 8.10 7.21
N LEU A 98 2.94 7.24 7.65
CA LEU A 98 3.11 6.51 8.89
C LEU A 98 3.89 5.22 8.58
N SER A 99 5.02 5.03 9.25
CA SER A 99 5.83 3.81 9.19
C SER A 99 5.66 3.04 10.50
N ALA A 100 5.24 1.78 10.40
CA ALA A 100 5.14 0.86 11.53
C ALA A 100 6.15 -0.28 11.36
N GLN A 101 6.92 -0.57 12.41
CA GLN A 101 7.69 -1.80 12.52
C GLN A 101 6.80 -2.87 13.15
N VAL A 102 6.62 -3.98 12.45
CA VAL A 102 5.79 -5.09 12.91
C VAL A 102 6.56 -6.40 12.86
N GLU A 103 6.12 -7.36 13.64
CA GLU A 103 6.63 -8.73 13.60
C GLU A 103 5.48 -9.71 13.51
N PHE A 104 5.58 -10.61 12.55
CA PHE A 104 4.69 -11.75 12.38
C PHE A 104 5.38 -13.01 12.90
N THR A 105 4.76 -13.67 13.87
CA THR A 105 5.26 -14.92 14.44
C THR A 105 4.32 -16.06 14.05
N PRO A 106 4.81 -17.10 13.35
CA PRO A 106 4.00 -18.26 12.99
C PRO A 106 3.55 -19.04 14.24
N PRO A 107 2.44 -19.79 14.15
CA PRO A 107 2.05 -20.71 15.21
C PRO A 107 3.08 -21.83 15.39
N PRO A 108 3.12 -22.48 16.57
CA PRO A 108 4.05 -23.58 16.82
C PRO A 108 4.00 -24.65 15.73
N GLY A 109 5.16 -25.04 15.21
CA GLY A 109 5.30 -26.04 14.14
C GLY A 109 5.10 -25.54 12.72
N ALA A 110 4.69 -24.29 12.51
CA ALA A 110 4.63 -23.70 11.18
C ALA A 110 5.97 -23.04 10.79
N SER A 111 6.26 -23.04 9.49
CA SER A 111 7.45 -22.40 8.93
C SER A 111 7.22 -20.91 8.69
N ALA A 112 8.27 -20.10 8.91
CA ALA A 112 8.27 -18.70 8.52
C ALA A 112 8.59 -18.49 7.03
N SER A 113 8.93 -19.54 6.28
CA SER A 113 9.31 -19.45 4.88
C SER A 113 8.12 -19.46 3.90
N GLU A 114 6.93 -19.83 4.35
CA GLU A 114 5.71 -19.84 3.52
C GLU A 114 4.51 -19.36 4.32
N PHE A 115 3.84 -18.31 3.84
CA PHE A 115 2.64 -17.75 4.48
C PHE A 115 1.79 -16.95 3.49
N VAL A 116 0.58 -16.63 3.91
CA VAL A 116 -0.31 -15.72 3.19
C VAL A 116 -0.34 -14.40 3.94
N LEU A 117 0.12 -13.35 3.31
CA LEU A 117 -0.09 -11.99 3.78
C LEU A 117 -1.50 -11.55 3.42
N VAL A 118 -2.23 -11.01 4.37
CA VAL A 118 -3.54 -10.38 4.17
C VAL A 118 -3.40 -8.92 4.54
N ASP A 119 -3.68 -8.03 3.59
CA ASP A 119 -3.62 -6.60 3.79
C ASP A 119 -4.74 -5.94 2.98
N ASP A 120 -5.64 -5.29 3.67
CA ASP A 120 -6.65 -4.41 3.08
C ASP A 120 -6.62 -3.00 3.68
N ALA A 121 -5.56 -2.68 4.42
CA ALA A 121 -5.31 -1.33 4.88
C ALA A 121 -5.37 -0.36 3.68
N VAL A 122 -6.15 0.70 3.81
CA VAL A 122 -6.46 1.65 2.74
C VAL A 122 -7.32 1.06 1.61
N THR A 123 -6.97 -0.11 1.05
CA THR A 123 -7.65 -0.67 -0.13
C THR A 123 -9.12 -1.05 0.11
N HIS A 124 -9.55 -1.22 1.37
CA HIS A 124 -10.95 -1.50 1.71
C HIS A 124 -11.88 -0.32 1.39
N GLU A 125 -11.37 0.92 1.44
CA GLU A 125 -12.11 2.15 1.10
C GLU A 125 -11.60 2.78 -0.21
N VAL A 126 -10.27 2.79 -0.43
CA VAL A 126 -9.64 3.41 -1.60
C VAL A 126 -9.30 2.32 -2.63
N ARG A 127 -10.25 1.98 -3.48
CA ARG A 127 -10.18 0.81 -4.38
C ARG A 127 -9.05 0.83 -5.41
N ASN A 128 -8.57 2.02 -5.79
CA ASN A 128 -7.45 2.20 -6.72
C ASN A 128 -6.09 2.28 -6.02
N HIS A 129 -6.06 2.21 -4.69
CA HIS A 129 -4.81 2.17 -3.93
C HIS A 129 -4.08 0.84 -4.14
N VAL A 130 -2.76 0.90 -4.16
CA VAL A 130 -1.89 -0.27 -4.34
C VAL A 130 -0.99 -0.42 -3.12
N VAL A 131 -0.90 -1.65 -2.62
CA VAL A 131 0.09 -2.05 -1.60
C VAL A 131 1.18 -2.86 -2.29
N LEU A 132 2.40 -2.34 -2.37
CA LEU A 132 3.55 -3.05 -2.91
C LEU A 132 4.23 -3.87 -1.81
N VAL A 133 4.44 -5.14 -2.08
CA VAL A 133 5.12 -6.07 -1.15
C VAL A 133 6.52 -6.34 -1.66
N LEU A 134 7.51 -6.05 -0.82
CA LEU A 134 8.92 -6.11 -1.15
C LEU A 134 9.65 -7.03 -0.16
N ALA A 135 10.66 -7.77 -0.62
CA ALA A 135 11.64 -8.38 0.27
C ALA A 135 12.80 -7.41 0.52
N THR A 136 13.25 -7.35 1.77
CA THR A 136 14.48 -6.66 2.17
C THR A 136 15.62 -7.67 2.33
N GLY A 137 16.89 -7.20 2.43
CA GLY A 137 18.04 -8.05 2.68
C GLY A 137 18.95 -8.28 1.46
N ALA A 138 18.55 -7.86 0.25
CA ALA A 138 19.44 -7.75 -0.91
C ALA A 138 19.86 -6.29 -1.14
N THR A 139 20.90 -6.07 -1.96
CA THR A 139 21.36 -4.73 -2.33
C THR A 139 20.25 -3.88 -2.94
N ASN A 140 19.27 -4.52 -3.60
CA ASN A 140 18.06 -3.90 -4.10
C ASN A 140 16.83 -4.65 -3.55
N PRO A 141 15.76 -3.96 -3.15
CA PRO A 141 14.50 -4.60 -2.77
C PRO A 141 13.94 -5.41 -3.93
N GLU A 142 13.52 -6.65 -3.64
CA GLU A 142 12.83 -7.51 -4.60
C GLU A 142 11.33 -7.30 -4.47
N VAL A 143 10.63 -7.09 -5.59
CA VAL A 143 9.15 -7.00 -5.61
C VAL A 143 8.59 -8.42 -5.56
N LEU A 144 7.93 -8.76 -4.46
CA LEU A 144 7.27 -10.06 -4.25
C LEU A 144 5.84 -10.08 -4.82
N GLY A 145 5.19 -8.92 -4.90
CA GLY A 145 3.86 -8.78 -5.45
C GLY A 145 3.20 -7.45 -5.10
N ALA A 146 1.93 -7.35 -5.44
CA ALA A 146 1.11 -6.20 -5.13
C ALA A 146 -0.31 -6.64 -4.73
N LEU A 147 -0.94 -5.88 -3.83
CA LEU A 147 -2.32 -6.04 -3.43
C LEU A 147 -3.10 -4.80 -3.85
N GLN A 148 -4.27 -5.01 -4.43
CA GLN A 148 -5.21 -3.98 -4.84
C GLN A 148 -6.62 -4.57 -4.81
N TYR A 149 -7.61 -3.79 -4.45
CA TYR A 149 -8.99 -4.26 -4.46
C TYR A 149 -9.38 -4.94 -5.79
N PRO A 150 -10.04 -6.11 -5.76
CA PRO A 150 -10.53 -6.83 -4.60
C PRO A 150 -9.50 -7.82 -3.99
N ALA A 151 -8.31 -7.97 -4.60
CA ALA A 151 -7.28 -8.88 -4.12
C ALA A 151 -6.58 -8.29 -2.89
N ARG A 152 -6.77 -8.96 -1.74
CA ARG A 152 -6.18 -8.57 -0.45
C ARG A 152 -5.33 -9.66 0.19
N ARG A 153 -4.99 -10.69 -0.57
CA ARG A 153 -4.23 -11.86 -0.11
C ARG A 153 -3.09 -12.14 -1.08
N LEU A 154 -1.91 -12.33 -0.57
CA LEU A 154 -0.71 -12.67 -1.33
C LEU A 154 0.01 -13.85 -0.68
N THR A 155 0.14 -14.96 -1.40
CA THR A 155 0.96 -16.10 -0.94
C THR A 155 2.42 -15.79 -1.19
N LEU A 156 3.22 -15.90 -0.14
CA LEU A 156 4.64 -15.60 -0.13
C LEU A 156 5.44 -16.87 0.20
N ARG A 157 6.53 -17.05 -0.52
CA ARG A 157 7.49 -18.15 -0.32
C ARG A 157 8.90 -17.61 -0.42
N ARG A 158 9.77 -18.10 0.46
CA ARG A 158 11.21 -17.81 0.45
C ARG A 158 12.00 -19.09 0.13
#